data_b29752ddcffd0adb9f6f857831ad4d74
#
_entry.id   b29752ddcffd0adb9f6f857831ad4d74
#
_cell.length_a   1.000
_cell.length_b   1.000
_cell.length_c   1.000
_cell.angle_alpha   90.00
_cell.angle_beta   90.00
_cell.angle_gamma   90.00
#
_symmetry.space_group_name_H-M   'P 1'
#
loop_
_entity.id
_entity.type
_entity.pdbx_description
1 polymer ?
#
loop_
_entity_poly.entity_id
_entity_poly.type
_entity_poly.pdbx_seq_one_letter_code
_entity_poly.pdbx_strand_id
1 'polypeptide(L)'
;VAGAENVSIMPTGGHPCVYGDWLRAGTSQPTILIYGHFDVQPAVPFELWTTPPFDPNIRDDRIFGRGASDDKGGMLIPILSFEALMKTNGKLPVNIKFIFEGQEEIGSPNMPDFVAENRTLLAADMIFSSDGLQWTADEPNIVVGLKGLSSMELRVTGAKSDLHSGLHGGAVANPLLALSQILAGLKNAEGEILVEGFYDGVHELTDEDRAEIASVPYNEANYMTEI
;
A
#
# COMPACT_ATOMS: atom_id res chain seq x y z
N VAL A 1 26.28 -7.52 2.50
CA VAL A 1 27.07 -6.39 1.99
C VAL A 1 26.84 -5.15 2.84
N ALA A 2 25.61 -4.81 3.20
CA ALA A 2 25.31 -3.65 4.05
C ALA A 2 25.67 -3.84 5.54
N GLY A 3 25.93 -5.06 5.99
CA GLY A 3 26.29 -5.37 7.37
C GLY A 3 25.16 -5.98 8.22
N ALA A 4 24.01 -6.27 7.62
CA ALA A 4 22.96 -7.03 8.29
C ALA A 4 23.43 -8.46 8.57
N GLU A 5 22.96 -9.00 9.69
CA GLU A 5 23.28 -10.33 10.21
C GLU A 5 22.04 -11.23 10.11
N ASN A 6 22.21 -12.52 10.37
CA ASN A 6 21.13 -13.51 10.42
C ASN A 6 20.19 -13.49 9.18
N VAL A 7 20.76 -13.10 8.03
CA VAL A 7 19.97 -13.00 6.78
C VAL A 7 19.50 -14.38 6.36
N SER A 8 18.19 -14.55 6.19
CA SER A 8 17.57 -15.82 5.82
C SER A 8 16.33 -15.62 4.96
N ILE A 9 16.07 -16.63 4.12
CA ILE A 9 14.82 -16.76 3.38
C ILE A 9 13.90 -17.66 4.20
N MET A 10 12.75 -17.14 4.57
CA MET A 10 11.80 -17.80 5.47
C MET A 10 10.54 -18.20 4.70
N PRO A 11 10.13 -19.47 4.74
CA PRO A 11 8.89 -19.91 4.09
C PRO A 11 7.66 -19.33 4.80
N THR A 12 6.63 -19.02 4.01
CA THR A 12 5.34 -18.48 4.53
C THR A 12 4.13 -19.36 4.17
N GLY A 13 4.33 -20.46 3.47
CA GLY A 13 3.25 -21.22 2.82
C GLY A 13 2.89 -20.71 1.42
N GLY A 14 3.38 -19.55 1.03
CA GLY A 14 3.32 -18.96 -0.30
C GLY A 14 4.70 -18.52 -0.79
N HIS A 15 4.82 -17.30 -1.30
CA HIS A 15 6.12 -16.72 -1.60
C HIS A 15 6.87 -16.38 -0.30
N PRO A 16 8.17 -16.64 -0.22
CA PRO A 16 8.91 -16.50 1.03
C PRO A 16 9.08 -15.04 1.45
N CYS A 17 9.35 -14.84 2.74
CA CYS A 17 9.90 -13.58 3.26
C CYS A 17 11.42 -13.63 3.30
N VAL A 18 12.05 -12.47 3.24
CA VAL A 18 13.47 -12.30 3.53
C VAL A 18 13.61 -11.58 4.86
N TYR A 19 14.31 -12.20 5.80
CA TYR A 19 14.61 -11.62 7.10
C TYR A 19 16.10 -11.28 7.21
N GLY A 20 16.42 -10.27 7.99
CA GLY A 20 17.78 -9.93 8.43
C GLY A 20 17.73 -9.02 9.64
N ASP A 21 18.81 -8.94 10.42
CA ASP A 21 18.84 -8.05 11.56
C ASP A 21 20.23 -7.44 11.82
N TRP A 22 20.24 -6.46 12.73
CA TRP A 22 21.42 -5.94 13.40
C TRP A 22 20.99 -5.51 14.80
N LEU A 23 21.33 -6.33 15.81
CA LEU A 23 20.87 -6.18 17.20
C LEU A 23 22.02 -5.81 18.16
N ARG A 24 22.95 -4.99 17.69
CA ARG A 24 24.17 -4.63 18.44
C ARG A 24 24.13 -3.25 19.10
N ALA A 25 22.98 -2.54 19.03
CA ALA A 25 22.82 -1.27 19.75
C ALA A 25 22.74 -1.48 21.28
N GLY A 26 22.33 -2.67 21.70
CA GLY A 26 22.15 -3.05 23.11
C GLY A 26 20.68 -3.29 23.47
N THR A 27 20.48 -4.03 24.56
CA THR A 27 19.12 -4.48 24.97
C THR A 27 18.25 -3.36 25.53
N SER A 28 18.82 -2.21 25.87
CA SER A 28 18.08 -1.03 26.33
C SER A 28 17.70 -0.07 25.20
N GLN A 29 18.17 -0.34 23.99
CA GLN A 29 17.85 0.48 22.84
C GLN A 29 16.62 -0.05 22.10
N PRO A 30 15.78 0.83 21.53
CA PRO A 30 14.61 0.42 20.79
C PRO A 30 15.01 -0.40 19.55
N THR A 31 14.07 -1.25 19.14
CA THR A 31 14.17 -2.06 17.93
C THR A 31 13.18 -1.55 16.90
N ILE A 32 13.65 -1.27 15.70
CA ILE A 32 12.82 -0.89 14.56
C ILE A 32 12.74 -2.08 13.61
N LEU A 33 11.53 -2.50 13.26
CA LEU A 33 11.26 -3.46 12.19
C LEU A 33 10.99 -2.72 10.90
N ILE A 34 11.85 -2.90 9.92
CA ILE A 34 11.71 -2.33 8.58
C ILE A 34 10.97 -3.34 7.73
N TYR A 35 9.84 -2.91 7.19
CA TYR A 35 8.97 -3.70 6.33
C TYR A 35 8.98 -3.14 4.91
N GLY A 36 8.83 -4.00 3.92
CA GLY A 36 8.62 -3.70 2.51
C GLY A 36 8.29 -4.97 1.73
N HIS A 37 8.03 -4.82 0.43
CA HIS A 37 7.72 -5.96 -0.42
C HIS A 37 8.50 -5.95 -1.74
N PHE A 38 8.74 -7.13 -2.30
CA PHE A 38 9.50 -7.27 -3.54
C PHE A 38 8.70 -7.84 -4.71
N ASP A 39 7.46 -8.29 -4.48
CA ASP A 39 6.52 -8.60 -5.54
C ASP A 39 6.00 -7.33 -6.21
N VAL A 40 5.34 -7.47 -7.33
CA VAL A 40 4.92 -6.34 -8.15
C VAL A 40 3.62 -6.66 -8.88
N GLN A 41 2.81 -5.67 -9.16
CA GLN A 41 1.61 -5.81 -9.98
C GLN A 41 1.95 -6.26 -11.41
N PRO A 42 1.03 -6.98 -12.08
CA PRO A 42 1.15 -7.26 -13.50
C PRO A 42 1.38 -6.01 -14.33
N ALA A 43 2.24 -6.10 -15.33
CA ALA A 43 2.61 -4.97 -16.19
C ALA A 43 1.76 -4.86 -17.47
N VAL A 44 0.58 -5.45 -17.47
CA VAL A 44 -0.34 -5.40 -18.62
C VAL A 44 -1.18 -4.09 -18.61
N PRO A 45 -1.50 -3.54 -19.81
CA PRO A 45 -1.08 -3.99 -21.14
C PRO A 45 0.34 -3.55 -21.49
N PHE A 46 1.15 -4.47 -22.00
CA PHE A 46 2.57 -4.23 -22.29
C PHE A 46 2.82 -3.17 -23.35
N GLU A 47 1.89 -3.00 -24.30
CA GLU A 47 1.96 -2.03 -25.39
C GLU A 47 1.90 -0.56 -24.93
N LEU A 48 1.48 -0.28 -23.70
CA LEU A 48 1.46 1.06 -23.15
C LEU A 48 2.80 1.47 -22.52
N TRP A 49 3.73 0.54 -22.39
CA TRP A 49 5.04 0.85 -21.82
C TRP A 49 5.98 1.42 -22.89
N THR A 50 6.62 2.54 -22.59
CA THR A 50 7.64 3.15 -23.48
C THR A 50 8.88 2.27 -23.61
N THR A 51 9.22 1.53 -22.55
CA THR A 51 10.31 0.54 -22.50
C THR A 51 9.78 -0.73 -21.83
N PRO A 52 10.37 -1.91 -22.09
CA PRO A 52 9.90 -3.13 -21.44
C PRO A 52 9.83 -2.99 -19.91
N PRO A 53 8.71 -3.32 -19.26
CA PRO A 53 8.50 -3.03 -17.85
C PRO A 53 9.45 -3.74 -16.89
N PHE A 54 10.03 -4.87 -17.31
CA PHE A 54 10.98 -5.66 -16.51
C PHE A 54 12.44 -5.53 -16.99
N ASP A 55 12.70 -4.55 -17.87
CA ASP A 55 14.05 -4.15 -18.31
C ASP A 55 14.24 -2.67 -17.90
N PRO A 56 14.75 -2.40 -16.69
CA PRO A 56 14.80 -1.06 -16.13
C PRO A 56 15.60 -0.10 -17.03
N ASN A 57 15.04 1.04 -17.31
CA ASN A 57 15.65 2.07 -18.12
C ASN A 57 15.85 3.37 -17.33
N ILE A 58 17.06 3.93 -17.44
CA ILE A 58 17.37 5.23 -16.81
C ILE A 58 17.26 6.31 -17.88
N ARG A 59 16.38 7.29 -17.65
CA ARG A 59 16.21 8.48 -18.46
C ARG A 59 15.79 9.65 -17.60
N ASP A 60 16.24 10.84 -17.90
CA ASP A 60 15.94 12.07 -17.17
C ASP A 60 16.20 11.94 -15.65
N ASP A 61 17.30 11.27 -15.27
CA ASP A 61 17.72 10.97 -13.90
C ASP A 61 16.70 10.13 -13.09
N ARG A 62 15.81 9.42 -13.77
CA ARG A 62 14.80 8.55 -13.17
C ARG A 62 14.95 7.11 -13.68
N ILE A 63 14.63 6.14 -12.82
CA ILE A 63 14.56 4.73 -13.18
C ILE A 63 13.11 4.38 -13.51
N PHE A 64 12.87 3.87 -14.71
CA PHE A 64 11.57 3.42 -15.18
C PHE A 64 11.55 1.90 -15.26
N GLY A 65 10.56 1.30 -14.63
CA GLY A 65 10.33 -0.14 -14.64
C GLY A 65 9.23 -0.53 -13.66
N ARG A 66 8.58 -1.66 -13.87
CA ARG A 66 7.60 -2.20 -12.93
C ARG A 66 8.31 -2.56 -11.62
N GLY A 67 7.77 -2.04 -10.48
CA GLY A 67 8.36 -2.22 -9.16
C GLY A 67 9.51 -1.26 -8.83
N ALA A 68 9.86 -0.31 -9.71
CA ALA A 68 10.93 0.65 -9.43
C ALA A 68 10.57 1.61 -8.30
N SER A 69 9.30 2.01 -8.19
CA SER A 69 8.77 2.82 -7.11
C SER A 69 8.09 1.95 -6.05
N ASP A 70 7.22 1.07 -6.45
CA ASP A 70 6.37 0.23 -5.63
C ASP A 70 6.84 -1.25 -5.75
N ASP A 71 7.57 -1.80 -4.74
CA ASP A 71 8.19 -1.11 -3.59
C ASP A 71 9.72 -1.31 -3.56
N LYS A 72 10.34 -1.77 -4.66
CA LYS A 72 11.80 -2.05 -4.68
C LYS A 72 12.63 -0.80 -4.39
N GLY A 73 12.18 0.37 -4.87
CA GLY A 73 12.82 1.65 -4.57
C GLY A 73 12.66 2.02 -3.10
N GLY A 74 11.43 1.97 -2.59
CA GLY A 74 11.12 2.21 -1.18
C GLY A 74 11.87 1.27 -0.25
N MET A 75 11.83 -0.03 -0.53
CA MET A 75 12.55 -1.07 0.21
C MET A 75 14.07 -0.86 0.23
N LEU A 76 14.64 -0.31 -0.84
CA LEU A 76 16.09 -0.10 -0.93
C LEU A 76 16.57 1.09 -0.09
N ILE A 77 15.75 2.11 0.12
CA ILE A 77 16.11 3.33 0.88
C ILE A 77 16.60 2.99 2.30
N PRO A 78 15.86 2.25 3.14
CA PRO A 78 16.32 1.92 4.49
C PRO A 78 17.55 1.01 4.48
N ILE A 79 17.71 0.14 3.49
CA ILE A 79 18.92 -0.70 3.34
C ILE A 79 20.16 0.17 3.07
N LEU A 80 20.05 1.13 2.15
CA LEU A 80 21.13 2.06 1.84
C LEU A 80 21.43 3.02 2.99
N SER A 81 20.41 3.48 3.70
CA SER A 81 20.55 4.29 4.91
C SER A 81 21.29 3.53 6.01
N PHE A 82 20.91 2.27 6.23
CA PHE A 82 21.61 1.37 7.16
C PHE A 82 23.08 1.20 6.76
N GLU A 83 23.36 0.91 5.48
CA GLU A 83 24.73 0.74 4.97
C GLU A 83 25.56 2.02 5.17
N ALA A 84 25.00 3.19 4.84
CA ALA A 84 25.65 4.48 4.98
C ALA A 84 26.01 4.78 6.45
N LEU A 85 25.06 4.57 7.36
CA LEU A 85 25.29 4.78 8.79
C LEU A 85 26.32 3.80 9.36
N MET A 86 26.30 2.54 8.94
CA MET A 86 27.30 1.55 9.35
C MET A 86 28.69 1.91 8.83
N LYS A 87 28.83 2.36 7.59
CA LYS A 87 30.11 2.79 7.02
C LYS A 87 30.66 4.04 7.69
N THR A 88 29.78 4.98 8.07
CA THR A 88 30.19 6.27 8.64
C THR A 88 30.49 6.15 10.13
N ASN A 89 29.63 5.46 10.89
CA ASN A 89 29.67 5.45 12.36
C ASN A 89 30.13 4.11 12.94
N GLY A 90 30.17 3.04 12.15
CA GLY A 90 30.47 1.68 12.59
C GLY A 90 29.41 1.05 13.48
N LYS A 91 28.36 1.79 13.83
CA LYS A 91 27.25 1.34 14.70
C LYS A 91 26.02 2.23 14.48
N LEU A 92 24.86 1.70 14.91
CA LEU A 92 23.59 2.41 14.96
C LEU A 92 23.18 2.71 16.41
N PRO A 93 22.36 3.75 16.64
CA PRO A 93 21.81 4.04 17.96
C PRO A 93 20.63 3.14 18.36
N VAL A 94 20.08 2.36 17.42
CA VAL A 94 18.90 1.50 17.57
C VAL A 94 19.17 0.13 16.97
N ASN A 95 18.44 -0.88 17.43
CA ASN A 95 18.43 -2.20 16.81
C ASN A 95 17.53 -2.17 15.57
N ILE A 96 17.95 -2.87 14.53
CA ILE A 96 17.21 -2.96 13.26
C ILE A 96 16.88 -4.40 12.95
N LYS A 97 15.66 -4.63 12.50
CA LYS A 97 15.23 -5.86 11.84
C LYS A 97 14.66 -5.50 10.47
N PHE A 98 14.85 -6.36 9.51
CA PHE A 98 14.27 -6.26 8.16
C PHE A 98 13.35 -7.44 7.94
N ILE A 99 12.19 -7.20 7.36
CA ILE A 99 11.29 -8.21 6.83
C ILE A 99 10.73 -7.71 5.49
N PHE A 100 11.01 -8.46 4.44
CA PHE A 100 10.52 -8.16 3.09
C PHE A 100 9.71 -9.35 2.59
N GLU A 101 8.47 -9.08 2.19
CA GLU A 101 7.56 -10.11 1.69
C GLU A 101 7.44 -10.14 0.17
N GLY A 102 6.82 -11.19 -0.36
CA GLY A 102 6.61 -11.39 -1.79
C GLY A 102 5.16 -11.64 -2.18
N GLN A 103 4.18 -11.13 -1.43
CA GLN A 103 2.75 -11.30 -1.67
C GLN A 103 1.91 -10.08 -1.26
N GLU A 104 2.52 -8.90 -1.08
CA GLU A 104 1.81 -7.69 -0.69
C GLU A 104 0.74 -7.33 -1.71
N GLU A 105 1.09 -7.37 -2.98
CA GLU A 105 0.28 -6.98 -4.13
C GLU A 105 -0.95 -7.88 -4.38
N ILE A 106 -1.06 -8.96 -3.62
CA ILE A 106 -2.24 -9.85 -3.60
C ILE A 106 -2.87 -9.92 -2.21
N GLY A 107 -2.55 -8.96 -1.32
CA GLY A 107 -3.13 -8.81 0.01
C GLY A 107 -2.50 -9.67 1.10
N SER A 108 -1.25 -10.09 0.95
CA SER A 108 -0.42 -10.77 1.96
C SER A 108 -1.11 -11.97 2.62
N PRO A 109 -1.69 -12.92 1.88
CA PRO A 109 -2.59 -13.95 2.43
C PRO A 109 -1.92 -14.87 3.47
N ASN A 110 -0.61 -14.99 3.45
CA ASN A 110 0.16 -15.84 4.38
C ASN A 110 0.85 -15.06 5.51
N MET A 111 0.83 -13.73 5.49
CA MET A 111 1.49 -12.91 6.51
C MET A 111 0.89 -13.03 7.90
N PRO A 112 -0.44 -13.12 8.10
CA PRO A 112 -0.99 -13.28 9.44
C PRO A 112 -0.45 -14.50 10.18
N ASP A 113 -0.41 -15.65 9.52
CA ASP A 113 0.11 -16.89 10.10
C ASP A 113 1.62 -16.83 10.30
N PHE A 114 2.36 -16.32 9.30
CA PHE A 114 3.79 -16.12 9.39
C PHE A 114 4.19 -15.22 10.58
N VAL A 115 3.50 -14.10 10.77
CA VAL A 115 3.74 -13.19 11.90
C VAL A 115 3.39 -13.87 13.22
N ALA A 116 2.28 -14.60 13.28
CA ALA A 116 1.87 -15.32 14.48
C ALA A 116 2.91 -16.37 14.92
N GLU A 117 3.48 -17.12 13.98
CA GLU A 117 4.51 -18.12 14.21
C GLU A 117 5.87 -17.51 14.59
N ASN A 118 6.17 -16.31 14.10
CA ASN A 118 7.46 -15.65 14.26
C ASN A 118 7.41 -14.43 15.22
N ARG A 119 6.39 -14.34 16.09
CA ARG A 119 6.18 -13.17 16.98
C ARG A 119 7.42 -12.74 17.77
N THR A 120 8.18 -13.68 18.31
CA THR A 120 9.38 -13.38 19.09
C THR A 120 10.50 -12.83 18.20
N LEU A 121 10.67 -13.40 17.01
CA LEU A 121 11.69 -12.97 16.06
C LEU A 121 11.38 -11.55 15.54
N LEU A 122 10.11 -11.28 15.24
CA LEU A 122 9.64 -10.02 14.65
C LEU A 122 9.32 -8.94 15.70
N ALA A 123 9.35 -9.26 17.00
CA ALA A 123 9.07 -8.29 18.07
C ALA A 123 9.93 -7.04 17.91
N ALA A 124 9.28 -5.87 17.90
CA ALA A 124 9.91 -4.57 17.73
C ALA A 124 9.11 -3.51 18.49
N ASP A 125 9.70 -2.36 18.73
CA ASP A 125 9.06 -1.21 19.38
C ASP A 125 8.35 -0.33 18.36
N MET A 126 8.80 -0.35 17.09
CA MET A 126 8.26 0.42 15.99
C MET A 126 8.38 -0.37 14.70
N ILE A 127 7.39 -0.20 13.80
CA ILE A 127 7.45 -0.65 12.42
C ILE A 127 7.66 0.58 11.54
N PHE A 128 8.57 0.47 10.58
CA PHE A 128 8.83 1.48 9.56
C PHE A 128 8.66 0.85 8.18
N SER A 129 7.87 1.49 7.33
CA SER A 129 7.74 1.15 5.91
C SER A 129 8.07 2.37 5.06
N SER A 130 8.78 2.15 3.96
CA SER A 130 9.02 3.17 2.93
C SER A 130 8.14 2.95 1.70
N ASP A 131 7.19 2.02 1.80
CA ASP A 131 6.19 1.77 0.79
C ASP A 131 5.18 2.93 0.77
N GLY A 132 5.36 3.82 -0.18
CA GLY A 132 4.55 5.02 -0.30
C GLY A 132 5.06 5.96 -1.38
N LEU A 133 4.21 6.88 -1.79
CA LEU A 133 4.56 7.87 -2.80
C LEU A 133 5.27 9.06 -2.17
N GLN A 134 6.35 9.49 -2.78
CA GLN A 134 6.92 10.81 -2.52
C GLN A 134 6.03 11.88 -3.19
N TRP A 135 5.79 12.98 -2.50
CA TRP A 135 4.91 14.04 -3.00
C TRP A 135 5.44 14.66 -4.30
N THR A 136 6.70 15.06 -4.30
CA THR A 136 7.45 15.48 -5.50
C THR A 136 8.91 15.02 -5.36
N ALA A 137 9.70 15.14 -6.41
CA ALA A 137 11.11 14.76 -6.39
C ALA A 137 11.93 15.50 -5.32
N ASP A 138 11.53 16.72 -5.00
CA ASP A 138 12.27 17.64 -4.12
C ASP A 138 11.59 17.84 -2.75
N GLU A 139 10.40 17.25 -2.54
CA GLU A 139 9.62 17.42 -1.31
C GLU A 139 9.44 16.07 -0.61
N PRO A 140 10.34 15.71 0.33
CA PRO A 140 10.20 14.51 1.11
C PRO A 140 8.97 14.62 2.02
N ASN A 141 8.28 13.49 2.21
CA ASN A 141 7.09 13.43 3.06
C ASN A 141 7.14 12.23 4.02
N ILE A 142 6.42 12.36 5.11
CA ILE A 142 6.13 11.25 6.02
C ILE A 142 4.63 11.04 6.02
N VAL A 143 4.18 9.85 5.61
CA VAL A 143 2.78 9.47 5.65
C VAL A 143 2.40 9.13 7.09
N VAL A 144 1.48 9.90 7.66
CA VAL A 144 1.06 9.75 9.06
C VAL A 144 -0.27 9.01 9.21
N GLY A 145 -0.90 8.63 8.12
CA GLY A 145 -2.16 7.88 8.12
C GLY A 145 -2.48 7.32 6.74
N LEU A 146 -3.32 6.32 6.70
CA LEU A 146 -3.75 5.65 5.48
C LEU A 146 -5.27 5.71 5.36
N LYS A 147 -5.75 5.72 4.11
CA LYS A 147 -7.18 5.54 3.83
C LYS A 147 -7.54 4.07 4.00
N GLY A 148 -8.68 3.81 4.64
CA GLY A 148 -9.26 2.48 4.67
C GLY A 148 -9.77 2.07 3.28
N LEU A 149 -9.75 0.77 3.01
CA LEU A 149 -10.32 0.16 1.82
C LEU A 149 -11.36 -0.89 2.26
N SER A 150 -12.54 -0.81 1.67
CA SER A 150 -13.55 -1.86 1.74
C SER A 150 -14.07 -2.14 0.34
N SER A 151 -13.93 -3.36 -0.12
CA SER A 151 -14.47 -3.79 -1.41
C SER A 151 -15.59 -4.79 -1.21
N MET A 152 -16.61 -4.71 -2.07
CA MET A 152 -17.75 -5.61 -2.04
C MET A 152 -18.24 -5.91 -3.45
N GLU A 153 -18.83 -7.07 -3.62
CA GLU A 153 -19.57 -7.44 -4.83
C GLU A 153 -21.06 -7.29 -4.55
N LEU A 154 -21.76 -6.52 -5.39
CA LEU A 154 -23.21 -6.42 -5.33
C LEU A 154 -23.84 -7.22 -6.48
N ARG A 155 -24.58 -8.27 -6.13
CA ARG A 155 -25.27 -9.12 -7.10
C ARG A 155 -26.79 -8.99 -6.96
N VAL A 156 -27.45 -8.55 -8.03
CA VAL A 156 -28.92 -8.47 -8.09
C VAL A 156 -29.44 -9.53 -9.03
N THR A 157 -30.26 -10.44 -8.48
CA THR A 157 -30.88 -11.54 -9.25
C THR A 157 -32.32 -11.20 -9.57
N GLY A 158 -32.70 -11.30 -10.83
CA GLY A 158 -34.05 -11.09 -11.32
C GLY A 158 -34.82 -12.38 -11.55
N ALA A 159 -35.61 -12.44 -12.62
CA ALA A 159 -36.34 -13.63 -13.02
C ALA A 159 -35.39 -14.80 -13.33
N LYS A 160 -35.87 -16.05 -13.17
CA LYS A 160 -35.08 -17.27 -13.39
C LYS A 160 -34.71 -17.55 -14.86
N SER A 161 -35.28 -16.79 -15.80
CA SER A 161 -35.03 -16.88 -17.25
C SER A 161 -35.29 -15.54 -17.89
N ASP A 162 -34.78 -15.36 -19.10
CA ASP A 162 -35.06 -14.17 -19.93
C ASP A 162 -36.56 -14.04 -20.21
N LEU A 163 -37.04 -12.83 -20.09
CA LEU A 163 -38.45 -12.49 -20.30
C LEU A 163 -38.61 -11.55 -21.50
N HIS A 164 -39.65 -11.82 -22.29
CA HIS A 164 -40.03 -10.93 -23.40
C HIS A 164 -40.56 -9.60 -22.86
N SER A 165 -39.88 -8.49 -23.18
CA SER A 165 -40.18 -7.17 -22.64
C SER A 165 -41.60 -6.67 -23.01
N GLY A 166 -42.11 -7.04 -24.18
CA GLY A 166 -43.47 -6.70 -24.62
C GLY A 166 -44.58 -7.37 -23.83
N LEU A 167 -44.28 -8.48 -23.13
CA LEU A 167 -45.23 -9.22 -22.29
C LEU A 167 -45.08 -8.91 -20.80
N HIS A 168 -43.86 -8.72 -20.35
CA HIS A 168 -43.52 -8.65 -18.91
C HIS A 168 -42.94 -7.28 -18.50
N GLY A 169 -42.65 -6.39 -19.46
CA GLY A 169 -42.13 -5.06 -19.18
C GLY A 169 -43.09 -4.25 -18.30
N GLY A 170 -42.55 -3.62 -17.25
CA GLY A 170 -43.33 -2.88 -16.25
C GLY A 170 -44.01 -3.75 -15.18
N ALA A 171 -44.17 -5.06 -15.43
CA ALA A 171 -44.76 -5.99 -14.45
C ALA A 171 -43.73 -6.73 -13.62
N VAL A 172 -42.54 -6.96 -14.19
CA VAL A 172 -41.42 -7.64 -13.49
C VAL A 172 -40.26 -6.69 -13.38
N ALA A 173 -39.67 -6.61 -12.16
CA ALA A 173 -38.55 -5.73 -11.92
C ALA A 173 -37.31 -6.13 -12.76
N ASN A 174 -36.69 -5.15 -13.39
CA ASN A 174 -35.47 -5.32 -14.17
C ASN A 174 -34.25 -5.26 -13.21
N PRO A 175 -33.42 -6.32 -13.09
CA PRO A 175 -32.30 -6.35 -12.16
C PRO A 175 -31.23 -5.28 -12.48
N LEU A 176 -31.05 -4.90 -13.75
CA LEU A 176 -30.12 -3.82 -14.10
C LEU A 176 -30.60 -2.45 -13.59
N LEU A 177 -31.91 -2.19 -13.70
CA LEU A 177 -32.48 -0.96 -13.16
C LEU A 177 -32.40 -0.94 -11.64
N ALA A 178 -32.69 -2.05 -10.97
CA ALA A 178 -32.57 -2.18 -9.52
C ALA A 178 -31.12 -1.96 -9.07
N LEU A 179 -30.15 -2.57 -9.73
CA LEU A 179 -28.73 -2.38 -9.46
C LEU A 179 -28.32 -0.90 -9.64
N SER A 180 -28.75 -0.26 -10.73
CA SER A 180 -28.45 1.15 -10.98
C SER A 180 -29.01 2.06 -9.90
N GLN A 181 -30.24 1.79 -9.44
CA GLN A 181 -30.86 2.56 -8.34
C GLN A 181 -30.13 2.37 -7.01
N ILE A 182 -29.72 1.14 -6.69
CA ILE A 182 -28.94 0.86 -5.48
C ILE A 182 -27.62 1.64 -5.54
N LEU A 183 -26.87 1.54 -6.63
CA LEU A 183 -25.60 2.26 -6.79
C LEU A 183 -25.76 3.78 -6.71
N ALA A 184 -26.80 4.33 -7.37
CA ALA A 184 -27.10 5.76 -7.32
C ALA A 184 -27.50 6.23 -5.90
N GLY A 185 -28.01 5.33 -5.05
CA GLY A 185 -28.39 5.63 -3.69
C GLY A 185 -27.24 5.55 -2.68
N LEU A 186 -26.02 5.13 -3.07
CA LEU A 186 -24.89 5.00 -2.15
C LEU A 186 -24.21 6.34 -1.84
N LYS A 187 -24.34 7.33 -2.72
CA LYS A 187 -23.76 8.68 -2.55
C LYS A 187 -24.73 9.75 -3.03
N ASN A 188 -24.64 10.93 -2.40
CA ASN A 188 -25.34 12.12 -2.91
C ASN A 188 -24.49 12.88 -3.96
N ALA A 189 -25.01 14.01 -4.44
CA ALA A 189 -24.33 14.85 -5.44
C ALA A 189 -23.05 15.53 -4.87
N GLU A 190 -22.97 15.70 -3.57
CA GLU A 190 -21.85 16.27 -2.83
C GLU A 190 -20.75 15.23 -2.54
N GLY A 191 -21.00 13.95 -2.90
CA GLY A 191 -20.06 12.85 -2.71
C GLY A 191 -20.13 12.18 -1.33
N GLU A 192 -21.07 12.58 -0.48
CA GLU A 192 -21.28 11.97 0.82
C GLU A 192 -21.86 10.56 0.67
N ILE A 193 -21.39 9.63 1.48
CA ILE A 193 -21.86 8.25 1.49
C ILE A 193 -23.15 8.17 2.30
N LEU A 194 -24.20 7.64 1.69
CA LEU A 194 -25.55 7.57 2.27
C LEU A 194 -25.83 6.23 3.00
N VAL A 195 -24.83 5.38 3.15
CA VAL A 195 -24.97 4.12 3.88
C VAL A 195 -25.07 4.42 5.37
N GLU A 196 -26.15 3.98 6.00
CA GLU A 196 -26.38 4.17 7.44
C GLU A 196 -25.23 3.58 8.26
N GLY A 197 -24.73 4.34 9.25
CA GLY A 197 -23.61 3.94 10.09
C GLY A 197 -22.23 4.10 9.47
N PHE A 198 -22.11 4.51 8.21
CA PHE A 198 -20.80 4.65 7.55
C PHE A 198 -19.87 5.65 8.26
N TYR A 199 -20.43 6.72 8.81
CA TYR A 199 -19.68 7.75 9.53
C TYR A 199 -19.67 7.57 11.05
N ASP A 200 -20.24 6.46 11.57
CA ASP A 200 -20.22 6.18 13.00
C ASP A 200 -18.78 6.02 13.50
N GLY A 201 -18.43 6.74 14.56
CA GLY A 201 -17.09 6.71 15.12
C GLY A 201 -16.03 7.53 14.35
N VAL A 202 -16.40 8.24 13.29
CA VAL A 202 -15.51 9.20 12.65
C VAL A 202 -15.31 10.40 13.58
N HIS A 203 -14.05 10.70 13.90
CA HIS A 203 -13.71 11.88 14.70
C HIS A 203 -13.76 13.13 13.83
N GLU A 204 -14.37 14.19 14.36
CA GLU A 204 -14.30 15.49 13.71
C GLU A 204 -12.85 16.02 13.75
N LEU A 205 -12.41 16.62 12.64
CA LEU A 205 -11.11 17.25 12.58
C LEU A 205 -11.07 18.46 13.53
N THR A 206 -10.03 18.54 14.34
CA THR A 206 -9.72 19.72 15.15
C THR A 206 -9.23 20.88 14.28
N ASP A 207 -9.13 22.07 14.85
CA ASP A 207 -8.52 23.21 14.16
C ASP A 207 -7.03 22.97 13.86
N GLU A 208 -6.34 22.20 14.72
CA GLU A 208 -4.95 21.81 14.55
C GLU A 208 -4.80 20.84 13.34
N ASP A 209 -5.64 19.81 13.27
CA ASP A 209 -5.65 18.88 12.12
C ASP A 209 -5.91 19.62 10.80
N ARG A 210 -6.85 20.58 10.82
CA ARG A 210 -7.16 21.40 9.63
C ARG A 210 -5.97 22.28 9.22
N ALA A 211 -5.27 22.84 10.20
CA ALA A 211 -4.09 23.66 9.94
C ALA A 211 -2.93 22.82 9.38
N GLU A 212 -2.71 21.62 9.91
CA GLU A 212 -1.71 20.69 9.40
C GLU A 212 -2.03 20.27 7.96
N ILE A 213 -3.26 19.86 7.66
CA ILE A 213 -3.69 19.51 6.31
C ILE A 213 -3.51 20.69 5.35
N ALA A 214 -3.86 21.91 5.77
CA ALA A 214 -3.73 23.10 4.97
C ALA A 214 -2.25 23.52 4.73
N SER A 215 -1.33 23.03 5.54
CA SER A 215 0.11 23.30 5.40
C SER A 215 0.78 22.43 4.33
N VAL A 216 0.12 21.34 3.91
CA VAL A 216 0.66 20.46 2.87
C VAL A 216 0.74 21.22 1.55
N PRO A 217 1.91 21.26 0.89
CA PRO A 217 2.07 21.94 -0.38
C PRO A 217 1.23 21.23 -1.44
N TYR A 218 0.17 21.86 -1.89
CA TYR A 218 -0.73 21.33 -2.91
C TYR A 218 -0.95 22.36 -4.01
N ASN A 219 -0.71 21.94 -5.25
CA ASN A 219 -0.98 22.75 -6.43
C ASN A 219 -1.93 21.98 -7.34
N GLU A 220 -3.20 22.41 -7.36
CA GLU A 220 -4.26 21.76 -8.13
C GLU A 220 -3.94 21.71 -9.63
N ALA A 221 -3.34 22.77 -10.19
CA ALA A 221 -3.00 22.82 -11.62
C ALA A 221 -1.93 21.77 -11.97
N ASN A 222 -0.92 21.59 -11.12
CA ASN A 222 0.08 20.54 -11.30
C ASN A 222 -0.56 19.15 -11.18
N TYR A 223 -1.34 18.93 -10.13
CA TYR A 223 -2.04 17.66 -9.92
C TYR A 223 -2.93 17.28 -11.11
N MET A 224 -3.70 18.23 -11.62
CA MET A 224 -4.58 18.00 -12.79
C MET A 224 -3.83 17.72 -14.10
N THR A 225 -2.52 18.00 -14.17
CA THR A 225 -1.70 17.64 -15.33
C THR A 225 -1.09 16.24 -15.21
N GLU A 226 -1.06 15.66 -14.02
CA GLU A 226 -0.50 14.34 -13.75
C GLU A 226 -1.53 13.22 -13.85
N ILE A 227 -2.84 13.53 -13.72
CA ILE A 227 -3.97 12.61 -13.82
C ILE A 227 -4.69 12.74 -15.15
#